data_27cfbe9cf6edcbb4c4a833f664d3a32d
#
_entry.id   27cfbe9cf6edcbb4c4a833f664d3a32d
#
_cell.length_a   1.000
_cell.length_b   1.000
_cell.length_c   1.000
_cell.angle_alpha   90.00
_cell.angle_beta   90.00
_cell.angle_gamma   90.00
#
_symmetry.space_group_name_H-M   'P 1'
#
loop_
_entity.id
_entity.type
_entity.pdbx_description
1 polymer ?
#
loop_
_entity_poly.entity_id
_entity_poly.type
_entity_poly.pdbx_seq_one_letter_code
_entity_poly.pdbx_strand_id
1 'polypeptide(L)'
;MIITENEQLCSYKNGNVSVTLLKNGTKIREFNLESERKGIFPESIDIKITNYCDAGCRYCHEKSVKSGKHADLKKLENILSELKYTELALGGGNPLSHPDLKEFLKWCKKNDFYASLTVNQIHIKENLNLLKELIESNLIYGLGISFISRNEEDMILINELMNKTDNIVFHLINGINEVSDPVYLLSEINKPLKLLILGYKHYGRGINYYSESVKNKMNKWKEYITHIISSGNLMLFSVLSFDNLAIEQFEIKKLMKKEDFDSFYQGDEFTCSMYIDAVEQKFSVNSRNEITTDYMNIKEYFNT
;
A
#
# COMPACT_ATOMS: atom_id res chain seq x y z
N MET A 1 -18.46 2.46 -17.15
CA MET A 1 -18.88 1.94 -15.81
C MET A 1 -19.92 2.92 -15.27
N ILE A 2 -21.11 2.47 -14.88
CA ILE A 2 -22.10 3.32 -14.19
C ILE A 2 -21.79 3.21 -12.70
N ILE A 3 -21.34 4.31 -12.10
CA ILE A 3 -21.06 4.40 -10.66
C ILE A 3 -22.36 4.84 -9.99
N THR A 4 -22.84 4.07 -9.03
CA THR A 4 -23.97 4.47 -8.21
C THR A 4 -23.48 5.34 -7.04
N GLU A 5 -24.27 6.31 -6.59
CA GLU A 5 -23.94 7.15 -5.42
C GLU A 5 -23.65 6.31 -4.17
N ASN A 6 -24.27 5.13 -4.05
CA ASN A 6 -24.06 4.21 -2.94
C ASN A 6 -22.65 3.57 -2.91
N GLU A 7 -21.93 3.54 -4.04
CA GLU A 7 -20.58 3.00 -4.16
C GLU A 7 -19.51 4.07 -3.93
N GLN A 8 -19.86 5.33 -4.09
CA GLN A 8 -18.95 6.45 -3.92
C GLN A 8 -18.66 6.68 -2.42
N LEU A 9 -17.38 6.84 -2.09
CA LEU A 9 -16.91 7.24 -0.76
C LEU A 9 -16.74 8.76 -0.69
N CYS A 10 -16.01 9.33 -1.66
CA CYS A 10 -15.88 10.78 -1.84
C CYS A 10 -15.56 11.14 -3.29
N SER A 11 -15.73 12.42 -3.62
CA SER A 11 -15.24 13.01 -4.86
C SER A 11 -14.70 14.40 -4.57
N TYR A 12 -13.55 14.74 -5.17
CA TYR A 12 -12.89 16.03 -4.95
C TYR A 12 -12.09 16.44 -6.18
N LYS A 13 -11.70 17.72 -6.22
CA LYS A 13 -10.75 18.23 -7.22
C LYS A 13 -9.36 18.36 -6.63
N ASN A 14 -8.36 17.95 -7.39
CA ASN A 14 -6.95 18.09 -7.09
C ASN A 14 -6.24 18.72 -8.30
N GLY A 15 -6.07 20.04 -8.28
CA GLY A 15 -5.60 20.77 -9.45
C GLY A 15 -6.58 20.65 -10.62
N ASN A 16 -6.11 20.14 -11.77
CA ASN A 16 -6.93 19.92 -12.96
C ASN A 16 -7.53 18.50 -13.04
N VAL A 17 -7.40 17.71 -11.96
CA VAL A 17 -7.91 16.33 -11.88
C VAL A 17 -9.16 16.29 -10.99
N SER A 18 -10.22 15.64 -11.46
CA SER A 18 -11.34 15.22 -10.61
C SER A 18 -11.08 13.79 -10.14
N VAL A 19 -11.10 13.56 -8.84
CA VAL A 19 -10.82 12.26 -8.23
C VAL A 19 -12.08 11.75 -7.55
N THR A 20 -12.49 10.52 -7.86
CA THR A 20 -13.57 9.82 -7.17
C THR A 20 -13.00 8.55 -6.54
N LEU A 21 -13.20 8.40 -5.23
CA LEU A 21 -12.82 7.22 -4.47
C LEU A 21 -14.07 6.39 -4.16
N LEU A 22 -14.01 5.09 -4.45
CA LEU A 22 -15.10 4.16 -4.19
C LEU A 22 -14.86 3.37 -2.89
N LYS A 23 -15.94 2.87 -2.27
CA LYS A 23 -15.88 2.07 -1.04
C LYS A 23 -15.04 0.80 -1.16
N ASN A 24 -14.93 0.25 -2.37
CA ASN A 24 -14.17 -0.97 -2.64
C ASN A 24 -12.67 -0.73 -2.90
N GLY A 25 -12.17 0.51 -2.77
CA GLY A 25 -10.77 0.87 -3.02
C GLY A 25 -10.46 1.34 -4.43
N THR A 26 -11.42 1.31 -5.36
CA THR A 26 -11.22 1.83 -6.72
C THR A 26 -11.12 3.35 -6.69
N LYS A 27 -10.10 3.89 -7.36
CA LYS A 27 -9.91 5.32 -7.56
C LYS A 27 -10.05 5.65 -9.04
N ILE A 28 -10.92 6.60 -9.34
CA ILE A 28 -11.21 7.08 -10.70
C ILE A 28 -10.69 8.50 -10.80
N ARG A 29 -9.96 8.79 -11.87
CA ARG A 29 -9.44 10.11 -12.19
C ARG A 29 -9.94 10.56 -13.54
N GLU A 30 -10.46 11.77 -13.57
CA GLU A 30 -10.94 12.43 -14.79
C GLU A 30 -10.17 13.73 -14.99
N PHE A 31 -9.54 13.89 -16.14
CA PHE A 31 -8.78 15.09 -16.52
C PHE A 31 -8.77 15.22 -18.04
N ASN A 32 -8.49 16.44 -18.54
CA ASN A 32 -8.37 16.65 -19.98
C ASN A 32 -7.07 16.02 -20.50
N LEU A 33 -7.18 15.07 -21.42
CA LEU A 33 -6.04 14.36 -22.03
C LEU A 33 -5.07 15.28 -22.82
N GLU A 34 -5.55 16.46 -23.23
CA GLU A 34 -4.70 17.46 -23.92
C GLU A 34 -3.83 18.27 -22.94
N SER A 35 -4.10 18.18 -21.65
CA SER A 35 -3.31 18.84 -20.60
C SER A 35 -2.53 17.84 -19.77
N GLU A 36 -1.34 18.23 -19.33
CA GLU A 36 -0.59 17.44 -18.35
C GLU A 36 -1.39 17.34 -17.05
N ARG A 37 -1.48 16.11 -16.48
CA ARG A 37 -2.12 15.89 -15.19
C ARG A 37 -1.31 16.56 -14.10
N LYS A 38 -1.92 17.50 -13.37
CA LYS A 38 -1.26 18.27 -12.32
C LYS A 38 -2.13 18.32 -11.05
N GLY A 39 -1.76 17.50 -10.07
CA GLY A 39 -2.25 17.63 -8.70
C GLY A 39 -1.54 18.77 -7.96
N ILE A 40 -2.19 19.31 -6.94
CA ILE A 40 -1.64 20.37 -6.07
C ILE A 40 -1.40 19.89 -4.64
N PHE A 41 -1.78 18.65 -4.34
CA PHE A 41 -1.48 17.94 -3.09
C PHE A 41 -1.44 16.42 -3.33
N PRO A 42 -0.77 15.64 -2.47
CA PRO A 42 -0.72 14.20 -2.63
C PRO A 42 -2.09 13.56 -2.43
N GLU A 43 -2.53 12.71 -3.37
CA GLU A 43 -3.75 11.93 -3.28
C GLU A 43 -3.59 10.73 -2.33
N SER A 44 -2.36 10.23 -2.20
CA SER A 44 -1.99 9.15 -1.28
C SER A 44 -0.63 9.40 -0.65
N ILE A 45 -0.48 9.01 0.61
CA ILE A 45 0.76 9.14 1.36
C ILE A 45 1.06 7.82 2.05
N ASP A 46 2.24 7.25 1.76
CA ASP A 46 2.78 6.14 2.54
C ASP A 46 3.44 6.71 3.80
N ILE A 47 3.03 6.25 4.97
CA ILE A 47 3.50 6.81 6.24
C ILE A 47 4.09 5.73 7.13
N LYS A 48 5.35 5.90 7.48
CA LYS A 48 6.02 5.10 8.50
C LYS A 48 5.73 5.71 9.87
N ILE A 49 4.84 5.07 10.64
CA ILE A 49 4.47 5.55 11.97
C ILE A 49 5.27 4.92 13.10
N THR A 50 6.05 3.89 12.80
CA THR A 50 6.88 3.21 13.81
C THR A 50 8.06 2.48 13.19
N ASN A 51 9.18 2.45 13.93
CA ASN A 51 10.32 1.56 13.70
C ASN A 51 10.28 0.32 14.60
N TYR A 52 9.34 0.23 15.56
CA TYR A 52 9.17 -0.95 16.37
C TYR A 52 8.61 -2.09 15.52
N CYS A 53 9.26 -3.26 15.58
CA CYS A 53 8.75 -4.47 14.96
C CYS A 53 9.43 -5.70 15.56
N ASP A 54 8.66 -6.69 15.91
CA ASP A 54 9.10 -7.97 16.46
C ASP A 54 9.11 -9.12 15.43
N ALA A 55 8.67 -8.87 14.20
CA ALA A 55 8.63 -9.85 13.11
C ALA A 55 10.02 -10.39 12.71
N GLY A 56 11.07 -9.58 12.85
CA GLY A 56 12.45 -9.99 12.57
C GLY A 56 12.75 -10.33 11.10
N CYS A 57 11.96 -9.85 10.13
CA CYS A 57 12.11 -10.15 8.70
C CYS A 57 13.54 -9.86 8.22
N ARG A 58 14.20 -10.88 7.64
CA ARG A 58 15.61 -10.79 7.20
C ARG A 58 15.81 -9.85 6.01
N TYR A 59 14.76 -9.56 5.25
CA TYR A 59 14.73 -8.69 4.07
C TYR A 59 14.10 -7.31 4.33
N CYS A 60 13.81 -6.95 5.57
CA CYS A 60 13.14 -5.70 5.91
C CYS A 60 13.92 -4.47 5.43
N HIS A 61 13.34 -3.71 4.51
CA HIS A 61 13.96 -2.49 3.98
C HIS A 61 13.97 -1.34 5.00
N GLU A 62 13.02 -1.31 5.94
CA GLU A 62 12.93 -0.30 7.01
C GLU A 62 13.89 -0.56 8.17
N LYS A 63 14.57 -1.71 8.22
CA LYS A 63 15.44 -2.14 9.35
C LYS A 63 14.74 -2.15 10.71
N SER A 64 13.42 -2.25 10.74
CA SER A 64 12.62 -2.21 11.96
C SER A 64 13.03 -3.30 12.96
N VAL A 65 13.05 -2.96 14.25
CA VAL A 65 13.54 -3.82 15.34
C VAL A 65 12.68 -3.65 16.61
N LYS A 66 12.81 -4.59 17.58
CA LYS A 66 12.08 -4.52 18.86
C LYS A 66 12.42 -3.30 19.74
N SER A 67 13.57 -2.66 19.52
CA SER A 67 13.96 -1.41 20.18
C SER A 67 13.61 -0.17 19.36
N GLY A 68 12.84 -0.32 18.29
CA GLY A 68 12.44 0.79 17.42
C GLY A 68 11.52 1.78 18.14
N LYS A 69 11.52 3.02 17.67
CA LYS A 69 10.71 4.10 18.23
C LYS A 69 9.37 4.22 17.51
N HIS A 70 8.37 4.73 18.20
CA HIS A 70 7.12 5.19 17.61
C HIS A 70 7.22 6.66 17.24
N ALA A 71 6.46 7.07 16.22
CA ALA A 71 6.33 8.46 15.83
C ALA A 71 5.48 9.26 16.83
N ASP A 72 5.67 10.56 16.87
CA ASP A 72 4.76 11.49 17.52
C ASP A 72 3.57 11.78 16.57
N LEU A 73 2.46 11.07 16.73
CA LEU A 73 1.29 11.22 15.85
C LEU A 73 0.60 12.58 15.98
N LYS A 74 0.80 13.32 17.08
CA LYS A 74 0.27 14.70 17.19
C LYS A 74 1.01 15.66 16.27
N LYS A 75 2.32 15.49 16.11
CA LYS A 75 3.08 16.25 15.11
C LYS A 75 2.63 15.89 13.69
N LEU A 76 2.37 14.60 13.43
CA LEU A 76 1.86 14.15 12.14
C LEU A 76 0.47 14.74 11.85
N GLU A 77 -0.44 14.76 12.83
CA GLU A 77 -1.76 15.43 12.71
C GLU A 77 -1.60 16.88 12.25
N ASN A 78 -0.66 17.63 12.86
CA ASN A 78 -0.42 19.02 12.51
C ASN A 78 0.04 19.18 11.05
N ILE A 79 0.96 18.32 10.59
CA ILE A 79 1.47 18.33 9.21
C ILE A 79 0.36 17.99 8.21
N LEU A 80 -0.48 17.01 8.53
CA LEU A 80 -1.56 16.59 7.65
C LEU A 80 -2.77 17.54 7.67
N SER A 81 -2.90 18.43 8.64
CA SER A 81 -4.10 19.26 8.86
C SER A 81 -4.48 20.17 7.68
N GLU A 82 -3.53 20.43 6.76
CA GLU A 82 -3.76 21.21 5.54
C GLU A 82 -4.34 20.39 4.37
N LEU A 83 -4.41 19.07 4.53
CA LEU A 83 -4.91 18.15 3.52
C LEU A 83 -6.32 17.67 3.85
N LYS A 84 -7.01 17.17 2.84
CA LYS A 84 -8.29 16.45 2.95
C LYS A 84 -8.40 15.41 1.86
N TYR A 85 -9.21 14.38 2.12
CA TYR A 85 -9.51 13.31 1.16
C TYR A 85 -8.31 12.50 0.70
N THR A 86 -7.16 12.71 1.34
CA THR A 86 -5.93 11.96 1.05
C THR A 86 -6.01 10.57 1.67
N GLU A 87 -5.62 9.56 0.92
CA GLU A 87 -5.45 8.20 1.43
C GLU A 87 -4.12 8.10 2.17
N LEU A 88 -4.15 7.53 3.37
CA LEU A 88 -2.97 7.33 4.21
C LEU A 88 -2.69 5.83 4.34
N ALA A 89 -1.56 5.36 3.81
CA ALA A 89 -1.11 3.99 3.99
C ALA A 89 -0.14 3.92 5.18
N LEU A 90 -0.66 3.55 6.35
CA LEU A 90 0.10 3.50 7.60
C LEU A 90 0.86 2.18 7.73
N GLY A 91 2.16 2.28 7.88
CA GLY A 91 3.05 1.11 7.96
C GLY A 91 4.34 1.42 8.74
N GLY A 92 5.43 0.85 8.26
CA GLY A 92 6.76 0.94 8.85
C GLY A 92 7.16 -0.38 9.52
N GLY A 93 7.29 -0.40 10.86
CA GLY A 93 7.48 -1.63 11.63
C GLY A 93 6.18 -2.40 11.80
N ASN A 94 5.73 -2.60 13.05
CA ASN A 94 4.41 -3.13 13.36
C ASN A 94 3.47 -1.97 13.75
N PRO A 95 2.63 -1.45 12.85
CA PRO A 95 1.76 -0.31 13.15
C PRO A 95 0.74 -0.61 14.26
N LEU A 96 0.33 -1.89 14.43
CA LEU A 96 -0.61 -2.31 15.47
C LEU A 96 -0.06 -2.15 16.90
N SER A 97 1.26 -2.04 17.05
CA SER A 97 1.90 -1.82 18.35
C SER A 97 2.03 -0.33 18.72
N HIS A 98 1.62 0.60 17.84
CA HIS A 98 1.70 2.01 18.16
C HIS A 98 0.65 2.39 19.21
N PRO A 99 1.02 2.96 20.37
CA PRO A 99 0.10 3.19 21.49
C PRO A 99 -1.05 4.14 21.13
N ASP A 100 -0.79 5.13 20.27
CA ASP A 100 -1.77 6.16 19.90
C ASP A 100 -2.49 5.85 18.57
N LEU A 101 -2.31 4.64 17.99
CA LEU A 101 -2.88 4.28 16.67
C LEU A 101 -4.38 4.56 16.60
N LYS A 102 -5.14 4.09 17.57
CA LYS A 102 -6.60 4.19 17.53
C LYS A 102 -7.10 5.64 17.60
N GLU A 103 -6.46 6.46 18.42
CA GLU A 103 -6.80 7.89 18.52
C GLU A 103 -6.44 8.64 17.24
N PHE A 104 -5.30 8.32 16.62
CA PHE A 104 -4.91 8.88 15.34
C PHE A 104 -5.90 8.47 14.23
N LEU A 105 -6.34 7.23 14.19
CA LEU A 105 -7.33 6.76 13.21
C LEU A 105 -8.69 7.46 13.40
N LYS A 106 -9.11 7.74 14.65
CA LYS A 106 -10.30 8.56 14.91
C LYS A 106 -10.12 9.99 14.41
N TRP A 107 -8.94 10.57 14.60
CA TRP A 107 -8.60 11.89 14.07
C TRP A 107 -8.63 11.87 12.52
N CYS A 108 -8.04 10.86 11.88
CA CYS A 108 -8.10 10.69 10.42
C CYS A 108 -9.54 10.68 9.91
N LYS A 109 -10.40 9.84 10.50
CA LYS A 109 -11.81 9.75 10.13
C LYS A 109 -12.56 11.07 10.29
N LYS A 110 -12.30 11.80 11.38
CA LYS A 110 -12.93 13.10 11.66
C LYS A 110 -12.52 14.19 10.67
N ASN A 111 -11.32 14.07 10.09
CA ASN A 111 -10.74 15.08 9.19
C ASN A 111 -10.75 14.63 7.71
N ASP A 112 -11.64 13.69 7.34
CA ASP A 112 -11.85 13.21 5.98
C ASP A 112 -10.61 12.57 5.34
N PHE A 113 -9.77 11.89 6.15
CA PHE A 113 -8.70 11.02 5.65
C PHE A 113 -9.16 9.57 5.56
N TYR A 114 -8.66 8.86 4.57
CA TYR A 114 -8.93 7.44 4.35
C TYR A 114 -7.70 6.61 4.72
N ALA A 115 -7.61 6.24 5.99
CA ALA A 115 -6.46 5.50 6.50
C ALA A 115 -6.56 4.00 6.21
N SER A 116 -5.49 3.41 5.69
CA SER A 116 -5.29 1.97 5.54
C SER A 116 -4.09 1.53 6.38
N LEU A 117 -4.12 0.30 6.89
CA LEU A 117 -2.99 -0.29 7.61
C LEU A 117 -2.28 -1.31 6.72
N THR A 118 -0.95 -1.34 6.77
CA THR A 118 -0.18 -2.46 6.24
C THR A 118 0.39 -3.26 7.40
N VAL A 119 -0.06 -4.50 7.56
CA VAL A 119 0.34 -5.39 8.65
C VAL A 119 1.05 -6.63 8.13
N ASN A 120 1.96 -7.16 8.91
CA ASN A 120 2.56 -8.46 8.63
C ASN A 120 1.59 -9.58 9.07
N GLN A 121 1.45 -10.64 8.27
CA GLN A 121 0.60 -11.79 8.55
C GLN A 121 0.77 -12.33 9.97
N ILE A 122 2.00 -12.41 10.47
CA ILE A 122 2.29 -12.95 11.81
C ILE A 122 1.70 -12.15 12.97
N HIS A 123 1.33 -10.88 12.75
CA HIS A 123 0.74 -10.04 13.78
C HIS A 123 -0.79 -10.14 13.85
N ILE A 124 -1.44 -10.85 12.91
CA ILE A 124 -2.90 -10.91 12.81
C ILE A 124 -3.49 -11.65 14.01
N LYS A 125 -2.96 -12.81 14.36
CA LYS A 125 -3.48 -13.66 15.42
C LYS A 125 -3.58 -12.91 16.76
N GLU A 126 -2.51 -12.24 17.17
CA GLU A 126 -2.46 -11.52 18.44
C GLU A 126 -3.31 -10.23 18.43
N ASN A 127 -3.57 -9.66 17.25
CA ASN A 127 -4.28 -8.40 17.10
C ASN A 127 -5.66 -8.56 16.42
N LEU A 128 -6.19 -9.78 16.35
CA LEU A 128 -7.42 -10.05 15.61
C LEU A 128 -8.61 -9.21 16.11
N ASN A 129 -8.78 -9.09 17.42
CA ASN A 129 -9.86 -8.30 18.02
C ASN A 129 -9.72 -6.81 17.72
N LEU A 130 -8.50 -6.28 17.78
CA LEU A 130 -8.22 -4.89 17.42
C LEU A 130 -8.53 -4.65 15.92
N LEU A 131 -8.08 -5.53 15.03
CA LEU A 131 -8.36 -5.41 13.60
C LEU A 131 -9.86 -5.45 13.29
N LYS A 132 -10.60 -6.36 13.93
CA LYS A 132 -12.08 -6.40 13.82
C LYS A 132 -12.72 -5.10 14.28
N GLU A 133 -12.32 -4.59 15.45
CA GLU A 133 -12.83 -3.32 15.97
C GLU A 133 -12.55 -2.16 15.00
N LEU A 134 -11.33 -2.05 14.47
CA LEU A 134 -10.95 -0.99 13.55
C LEU A 134 -11.78 -1.03 12.25
N ILE A 135 -12.02 -2.24 11.72
CA ILE A 135 -12.84 -2.46 10.51
C ILE A 135 -14.31 -2.11 10.79
N GLU A 136 -14.92 -2.70 11.82
CA GLU A 136 -16.33 -2.53 12.15
C GLU A 136 -16.70 -1.09 12.54
N SER A 137 -15.75 -0.36 13.16
CA SER A 137 -15.90 1.05 13.48
C SER A 137 -15.62 1.98 12.29
N ASN A 138 -15.27 1.42 11.10
CA ASN A 138 -14.84 2.19 9.93
C ASN A 138 -13.71 3.18 10.27
N LEU A 139 -12.76 2.78 11.11
CA LEU A 139 -11.57 3.55 11.46
C LEU A 139 -10.45 3.32 10.44
N ILE A 140 -10.48 2.20 9.75
CA ILE A 140 -9.61 1.93 8.59
C ILE A 140 -10.45 1.74 7.34
N TYR A 141 -9.94 2.27 6.23
CA TYR A 141 -10.51 2.16 4.90
C TYR A 141 -10.11 0.84 4.23
N GLY A 142 -8.89 0.39 4.46
CA GLY A 142 -8.35 -0.84 3.90
C GLY A 142 -7.30 -1.50 4.79
N LEU A 143 -7.04 -2.77 4.53
CA LEU A 143 -6.03 -3.56 5.22
C LEU A 143 -5.12 -4.25 4.20
N GLY A 144 -3.85 -3.85 4.14
CA GLY A 144 -2.79 -4.55 3.42
C GLY A 144 -2.19 -5.64 4.32
N ILE A 145 -2.13 -6.87 3.84
CA ILE A 145 -1.53 -8.00 4.55
C ILE A 145 -0.26 -8.43 3.81
N SER A 146 0.90 -8.20 4.42
CA SER A 146 2.16 -8.76 3.92
C SER A 146 2.16 -10.27 4.15
N PHE A 147 1.93 -11.03 3.08
CA PHE A 147 1.89 -12.48 3.11
C PHE A 147 3.31 -13.04 3.28
N ILE A 148 3.48 -13.95 4.25
CA ILE A 148 4.80 -14.49 4.63
C ILE A 148 4.88 -16.00 4.38
N SER A 149 3.84 -16.73 4.73
CA SER A 149 3.86 -18.19 4.70
C SER A 149 2.48 -18.79 4.55
N ARG A 150 2.47 -20.01 4.02
CA ARG A 150 1.27 -20.83 3.91
C ARG A 150 0.98 -21.45 5.27
N ASN A 151 0.01 -20.89 5.98
CA ASN A 151 -0.42 -21.32 7.30
C ASN A 151 -1.95 -21.35 7.33
N GLU A 152 -2.55 -22.51 7.51
CA GLU A 152 -4.01 -22.69 7.49
C GLU A 152 -4.70 -21.91 8.62
N GLU A 153 -4.12 -21.87 9.82
CA GLU A 153 -4.70 -21.11 10.94
C GLU A 153 -4.78 -19.61 10.60
N ASP A 154 -3.72 -19.05 10.01
CA ASP A 154 -3.71 -17.66 9.59
C ASP A 154 -4.76 -17.39 8.50
N MET A 155 -4.94 -18.32 7.55
CA MET A 155 -5.95 -18.18 6.48
C MET A 155 -7.37 -18.18 7.04
N ILE A 156 -7.66 -18.98 8.07
CA ILE A 156 -8.94 -18.96 8.78
C ILE A 156 -9.19 -17.56 9.39
N LEU A 157 -8.21 -17.02 10.11
CA LEU A 157 -8.33 -15.69 10.73
C LEU A 157 -8.46 -14.56 9.68
N ILE A 158 -7.73 -14.66 8.58
CA ILE A 158 -7.83 -13.69 7.49
C ILE A 158 -9.20 -13.75 6.81
N ASN A 159 -9.74 -14.95 6.55
CA ASN A 159 -11.11 -15.10 6.03
C ASN A 159 -12.16 -14.51 6.98
N GLU A 160 -11.95 -14.62 8.29
CA GLU A 160 -12.81 -13.97 9.28
C GLU A 160 -12.79 -12.44 9.16
N LEU A 161 -11.62 -11.82 8.95
CA LEU A 161 -11.50 -10.39 8.66
C LEU A 161 -12.14 -10.02 7.30
N MET A 162 -11.95 -10.84 6.29
CA MET A 162 -12.54 -10.63 4.96
C MET A 162 -14.07 -10.68 4.98
N ASN A 163 -14.68 -11.41 5.93
CA ASN A 163 -16.13 -11.37 6.12
C ASN A 163 -16.64 -10.01 6.65
N LYS A 164 -15.75 -9.17 7.18
CA LYS A 164 -16.09 -7.83 7.71
C LYS A 164 -15.86 -6.71 6.69
N THR A 165 -14.96 -6.91 5.72
CA THR A 165 -14.66 -5.89 4.70
C THR A 165 -14.20 -6.55 3.39
N ASP A 166 -14.51 -5.89 2.27
CA ASP A 166 -14.02 -6.29 0.93
C ASP A 166 -12.70 -5.59 0.57
N ASN A 167 -12.16 -4.74 1.46
CA ASN A 167 -10.97 -3.95 1.17
C ASN A 167 -9.72 -4.49 1.88
N ILE A 168 -9.45 -5.79 1.68
CA ILE A 168 -8.21 -6.44 2.08
C ILE A 168 -7.39 -6.74 0.83
N VAL A 169 -6.10 -6.38 0.87
CA VAL A 169 -5.14 -6.56 -0.22
C VAL A 169 -3.94 -7.34 0.29
N PHE A 170 -3.61 -8.45 -0.37
CA PHE A 170 -2.40 -9.20 -0.06
C PHE A 170 -1.19 -8.59 -0.75
N HIS A 171 -0.14 -8.35 0.01
CA HIS A 171 1.14 -7.86 -0.50
C HIS A 171 2.10 -9.04 -0.69
N LEU A 172 2.58 -9.23 -1.91
CA LEU A 172 3.59 -10.22 -2.27
C LEU A 172 4.83 -9.49 -2.78
N ILE A 173 6.01 -9.90 -2.30
CA ILE A 173 7.27 -9.25 -2.65
C ILE A 173 8.01 -10.10 -3.68
N ASN A 174 8.34 -9.49 -4.82
CA ASN A 174 9.18 -10.08 -5.85
C ASN A 174 10.49 -10.63 -5.27
N GLY A 175 10.82 -11.87 -5.55
CA GLY A 175 12.04 -12.52 -5.06
C GLY A 175 11.97 -13.03 -3.60
N ILE A 176 10.93 -12.69 -2.84
CA ILE A 176 10.69 -13.22 -1.48
C ILE A 176 9.64 -14.32 -1.52
N ASN A 177 8.44 -13.98 -1.96
CA ASN A 177 7.32 -14.91 -2.09
C ASN A 177 7.56 -15.91 -3.23
N GLU A 178 6.91 -17.07 -3.14
CA GLU A 178 6.94 -18.06 -4.22
C GLU A 178 5.93 -17.70 -5.31
N VAL A 179 6.24 -18.05 -6.56
CA VAL A 179 5.31 -17.80 -7.71
C VAL A 179 4.01 -18.58 -7.60
N SER A 180 3.95 -19.59 -6.74
CA SER A 180 2.75 -20.38 -6.44
C SER A 180 1.90 -19.79 -5.30
N ASP A 181 2.36 -18.72 -4.62
CA ASP A 181 1.59 -18.11 -3.53
C ASP A 181 0.29 -17.45 -4.00
N PRO A 182 0.21 -16.77 -5.17
CA PRO A 182 -1.08 -16.31 -5.70
C PRO A 182 -2.11 -17.44 -5.88
N VAL A 183 -1.68 -18.60 -6.38
CA VAL A 183 -2.57 -19.77 -6.58
C VAL A 183 -3.00 -20.35 -5.23
N TYR A 184 -2.09 -20.44 -4.27
CA TYR A 184 -2.44 -20.83 -2.90
C TYR A 184 -3.46 -19.89 -2.28
N LEU A 185 -3.27 -18.58 -2.37
CA LEU A 185 -4.24 -17.61 -1.87
C LEU A 185 -5.61 -17.74 -2.56
N LEU A 186 -5.64 -18.01 -3.86
CA LEU A 186 -6.89 -18.26 -4.59
C LEU A 186 -7.63 -19.49 -4.07
N SER A 187 -6.92 -20.53 -3.58
CA SER A 187 -7.56 -21.73 -3.01
C SER A 187 -8.05 -21.56 -1.57
N GLU A 188 -7.40 -20.69 -0.80
CA GLU A 188 -7.68 -20.52 0.64
C GLU A 188 -8.64 -19.37 0.95
N ILE A 189 -8.71 -18.37 0.06
CA ILE A 189 -9.53 -17.18 0.28
C ILE A 189 -10.92 -17.34 -0.32
N ASN A 190 -11.94 -17.14 0.50
CA ASN A 190 -13.35 -17.36 0.14
C ASN A 190 -14.00 -16.14 -0.58
N LYS A 191 -13.23 -15.11 -0.87
CA LYS A 191 -13.69 -13.86 -1.55
C LYS A 191 -12.81 -13.52 -2.74
N PRO A 192 -13.26 -12.61 -3.62
CA PRO A 192 -12.44 -12.14 -4.73
C PRO A 192 -11.09 -11.59 -4.26
N LEU A 193 -10.01 -12.20 -4.74
CA LEU A 193 -8.65 -11.91 -4.29
C LEU A 193 -8.11 -10.61 -4.89
N LYS A 194 -7.57 -9.75 -4.03
CA LYS A 194 -6.85 -8.53 -4.40
C LYS A 194 -5.38 -8.69 -4.05
N LEU A 195 -4.50 -8.50 -5.03
CA LEU A 195 -3.05 -8.61 -4.88
C LEU A 195 -2.35 -7.29 -5.20
N LEU A 196 -1.37 -6.95 -4.40
CA LEU A 196 -0.35 -5.94 -4.69
C LEU A 196 1.01 -6.62 -4.75
N ILE A 197 1.62 -6.62 -5.92
CA ILE A 197 2.99 -7.12 -6.10
C ILE A 197 3.96 -5.97 -5.86
N LEU A 198 4.85 -6.14 -4.90
CA LEU A 198 5.87 -5.19 -4.52
C LEU A 198 7.22 -5.57 -5.13
N GLY A 199 7.96 -4.60 -5.63
CA GLY A 199 9.32 -4.80 -6.09
C GLY A 199 10.27 -5.16 -4.95
N TYR A 200 11.33 -5.92 -5.25
CA TYR A 200 12.40 -6.19 -4.28
C TYR A 200 13.22 -4.94 -4.00
N LYS A 201 13.25 -4.52 -2.74
CA LYS A 201 13.98 -3.32 -2.32
C LYS A 201 15.40 -3.65 -1.88
N HIS A 202 16.39 -3.19 -2.64
CA HIS A 202 17.82 -3.29 -2.31
C HIS A 202 18.24 -2.26 -1.24
N TYR A 203 17.45 -2.15 -0.15
CA TYR A 203 17.65 -1.19 0.95
C TYR A 203 17.56 -1.91 2.29
N GLY A 204 18.06 -1.27 3.33
CA GLY A 204 17.96 -1.82 4.66
C GLY A 204 18.63 -3.18 4.79
N ARG A 205 17.91 -4.16 5.36
CA ARG A 205 18.38 -5.56 5.45
C ARG A 205 18.27 -6.30 4.11
N GLY A 206 17.45 -5.78 3.17
CA GLY A 206 17.32 -6.34 1.84
C GLY A 206 18.64 -6.41 1.05
N ILE A 207 19.56 -5.44 1.28
CA ILE A 207 20.90 -5.46 0.64
C ILE A 207 21.63 -6.77 0.98
N ASN A 208 21.70 -7.13 2.25
CA ASN A 208 22.45 -8.31 2.71
C ASN A 208 21.67 -9.62 2.51
N TYR A 209 20.36 -9.55 2.31
CA TYR A 209 19.53 -10.72 2.04
C TYR A 209 19.55 -11.12 0.56
N TYR A 210 19.87 -10.19 -0.33
CA TYR A 210 19.96 -10.46 -1.76
C TYR A 210 20.98 -11.54 -2.06
N SER A 211 20.55 -12.56 -2.78
CA SER A 211 21.35 -13.75 -3.08
C SER A 211 20.96 -14.31 -4.43
N GLU A 212 21.72 -15.27 -4.96
CA GLU A 212 21.37 -15.96 -6.20
C GLU A 212 20.00 -16.65 -6.11
N SER A 213 19.62 -17.15 -4.94
CA SER A 213 18.28 -17.70 -4.70
C SER A 213 17.18 -16.65 -4.88
N VAL A 214 17.37 -15.43 -4.34
CA VAL A 214 16.41 -14.31 -4.53
C VAL A 214 16.32 -13.94 -6.00
N LYS A 215 17.46 -13.80 -6.68
CA LYS A 215 17.51 -13.50 -8.11
C LYS A 215 16.79 -14.54 -8.97
N ASN A 216 16.98 -15.83 -8.67
CA ASN A 216 16.29 -16.91 -9.35
C ASN A 216 14.76 -16.85 -9.12
N LYS A 217 14.30 -16.51 -7.93
CA LYS A 217 12.87 -16.27 -7.67
C LYS A 217 12.35 -15.05 -8.45
N MET A 218 13.11 -13.96 -8.52
CA MET A 218 12.73 -12.78 -9.29
C MET A 218 12.57 -13.11 -10.78
N ASN A 219 13.45 -13.95 -11.35
CA ASN A 219 13.33 -14.40 -12.72
C ASN A 219 12.05 -15.23 -12.94
N LYS A 220 11.75 -16.17 -12.04
CA LYS A 220 10.49 -16.94 -12.08
C LYS A 220 9.27 -16.05 -11.97
N TRP A 221 9.29 -15.03 -11.10
CA TRP A 221 8.22 -14.04 -10.99
C TRP A 221 8.05 -13.26 -12.31
N LYS A 222 9.14 -12.84 -12.95
CA LYS A 222 9.09 -12.14 -14.23
C LYS A 222 8.43 -13.02 -15.32
N GLU A 223 8.81 -14.28 -15.41
CA GLU A 223 8.20 -15.26 -16.34
C GLU A 223 6.70 -15.43 -16.04
N TYR A 224 6.32 -15.60 -14.77
CA TYR A 224 4.94 -15.77 -14.34
C TYR A 224 4.08 -14.55 -14.68
N ILE A 225 4.53 -13.35 -14.35
CA ILE A 225 3.80 -12.10 -14.64
C ILE A 225 3.69 -11.88 -16.15
N THR A 226 4.77 -12.13 -16.90
CA THR A 226 4.75 -12.08 -18.37
C THR A 226 3.69 -13.02 -18.94
N HIS A 227 3.63 -14.25 -18.44
CA HIS A 227 2.63 -15.22 -18.88
C HIS A 227 1.21 -14.79 -18.55
N ILE A 228 0.93 -14.34 -17.33
CA ILE A 228 -0.40 -13.89 -16.91
C ILE A 228 -0.89 -12.72 -17.79
N ILE A 229 -0.05 -11.71 -18.00
CA ILE A 229 -0.42 -10.54 -18.83
C ILE A 229 -0.64 -10.96 -20.29
N SER A 230 0.26 -11.77 -20.86
CA SER A 230 0.18 -12.18 -22.27
C SER A 230 -0.98 -13.13 -22.55
N SER A 231 -1.37 -13.98 -21.59
CA SER A 231 -2.46 -14.96 -21.76
C SER A 231 -3.85 -14.39 -21.43
N GLY A 232 -3.92 -13.16 -20.92
CA GLY A 232 -5.18 -12.56 -20.45
C GLY A 232 -5.75 -13.17 -19.17
N ASN A 233 -5.00 -14.02 -18.45
CA ASN A 233 -5.42 -14.66 -17.19
C ASN A 233 -5.48 -13.70 -15.99
N LEU A 234 -5.44 -12.39 -16.22
CA LEU A 234 -5.64 -11.35 -15.20
C LEU A 234 -7.00 -11.48 -14.48
N MET A 235 -7.99 -12.07 -15.14
CA MET A 235 -9.35 -12.27 -14.59
C MET A 235 -9.42 -13.26 -13.41
N LEU A 236 -8.31 -13.95 -13.08
CA LEU A 236 -8.24 -14.79 -11.87
C LEU A 236 -8.29 -13.96 -10.58
N PHE A 237 -7.91 -12.70 -10.65
CA PHE A 237 -7.87 -11.78 -9.52
C PHE A 237 -8.92 -10.68 -9.70
N SER A 238 -9.56 -10.25 -8.62
CA SER A 238 -10.42 -9.07 -8.71
C SER A 238 -9.60 -7.79 -8.86
N VAL A 239 -8.41 -7.77 -8.29
CA VAL A 239 -7.39 -6.72 -8.48
C VAL A 239 -6.01 -7.36 -8.52
N LEU A 240 -5.23 -7.05 -9.54
CA LEU A 240 -3.79 -7.29 -9.59
C LEU A 240 -3.09 -5.94 -9.82
N SER A 241 -2.37 -5.47 -8.83
CA SER A 241 -1.66 -4.18 -8.86
C SER A 241 -0.17 -4.35 -8.58
N PHE A 242 0.60 -3.33 -8.96
CA PHE A 242 2.06 -3.30 -8.84
C PHE A 242 2.49 -1.96 -8.25
N ASP A 243 3.46 -1.94 -7.34
CA ASP A 243 4.15 -0.70 -7.02
C ASP A 243 5.08 -0.28 -8.17
N ASN A 244 5.52 0.97 -8.19
CA ASN A 244 6.37 1.50 -9.27
C ASN A 244 7.66 0.68 -9.45
N LEU A 245 8.23 0.18 -8.35
CA LEU A 245 9.43 -0.66 -8.41
C LEU A 245 9.15 -2.01 -9.06
N ALA A 246 8.00 -2.63 -8.79
CA ALA A 246 7.58 -3.87 -9.45
C ALA A 246 7.29 -3.63 -10.94
N ILE A 247 6.64 -2.51 -11.30
CA ILE A 247 6.43 -2.12 -12.71
C ILE A 247 7.76 -2.06 -13.46
N GLU A 248 8.78 -1.46 -12.84
CA GLU A 248 10.15 -1.38 -13.39
C GLU A 248 10.79 -2.78 -13.50
N GLN A 249 10.82 -3.55 -12.39
CA GLN A 249 11.49 -4.85 -12.34
C GLN A 249 10.89 -5.88 -13.29
N PHE A 250 9.58 -5.86 -13.48
CA PHE A 250 8.89 -6.75 -14.44
C PHE A 250 8.81 -6.17 -15.84
N GLU A 251 9.23 -4.93 -16.05
CA GLU A 251 9.12 -4.24 -17.34
C GLU A 251 7.68 -4.21 -17.88
N ILE A 252 6.67 -4.02 -16.99
CA ILE A 252 5.24 -4.12 -17.30
C ILE A 252 4.86 -3.29 -18.54
N LYS A 253 5.43 -2.10 -18.69
CA LYS A 253 5.18 -1.22 -19.84
C LYS A 253 5.52 -1.87 -21.19
N LYS A 254 6.43 -2.85 -21.23
CA LYS A 254 6.80 -3.58 -22.46
C LYS A 254 5.86 -4.75 -22.75
N LEU A 255 5.10 -5.20 -21.74
CA LEU A 255 4.21 -6.35 -21.83
C LEU A 255 2.79 -6.00 -22.29
N MET A 256 2.45 -4.71 -22.34
CA MET A 256 1.11 -4.22 -22.63
C MET A 256 1.12 -3.21 -23.79
N LYS A 257 -0.05 -3.03 -24.43
CA LYS A 257 -0.23 -1.90 -25.33
C LYS A 257 -0.16 -0.59 -24.55
N LYS A 258 0.30 0.47 -25.22
CA LYS A 258 0.44 1.78 -24.58
C LYS A 258 -0.86 2.28 -23.97
N GLU A 259 -1.98 2.15 -24.72
CA GLU A 259 -3.30 2.61 -24.28
C GLU A 259 -3.78 1.86 -23.04
N ASP A 260 -3.54 0.54 -22.98
CA ASP A 260 -3.89 -0.30 -21.83
C ASP A 260 -3.03 0.08 -20.61
N PHE A 261 -1.71 0.28 -20.79
CA PHE A 261 -0.82 0.72 -19.74
C PHE A 261 -1.23 2.10 -19.19
N ASP A 262 -1.44 3.07 -20.07
CA ASP A 262 -1.77 4.45 -19.70
C ASP A 262 -3.14 4.53 -18.96
N SER A 263 -4.03 3.53 -19.17
CA SER A 263 -5.34 3.48 -18.51
C SER A 263 -5.28 3.19 -17.01
N PHE A 264 -4.29 2.44 -16.53
CA PHE A 264 -4.15 2.09 -15.11
C PHE A 264 -2.93 2.73 -14.44
N TYR A 265 -1.95 3.21 -15.22
CA TYR A 265 -0.73 3.78 -14.66
C TYR A 265 -1.00 5.12 -13.96
N GLN A 266 -0.64 5.16 -12.69
CA GLN A 266 -0.95 6.32 -11.85
C GLN A 266 0.06 7.47 -11.95
N GLY A 267 1.13 7.28 -12.71
CA GLY A 267 2.25 8.20 -12.85
C GLY A 267 3.48 7.75 -12.08
N ASP A 268 4.59 8.44 -12.36
CA ASP A 268 5.85 8.22 -11.65
C ASP A 268 5.72 8.60 -10.17
N GLU A 269 6.72 8.20 -9.39
CA GLU A 269 6.82 8.60 -7.99
C GLU A 269 6.72 10.13 -7.87
N PHE A 270 6.04 10.60 -6.84
CA PHE A 270 5.79 12.02 -6.59
C PHE A 270 4.83 12.73 -7.56
N THR A 271 4.17 12.01 -8.47
CA THR A 271 3.12 12.60 -9.34
C THR A 271 1.80 12.81 -8.58
N CYS A 272 1.41 11.83 -7.76
CA CYS A 272 0.18 11.89 -6.95
C CYS A 272 0.35 11.27 -5.57
N SER A 273 1.55 10.81 -5.22
CA SER A 273 1.88 10.18 -3.95
C SER A 273 3.20 10.69 -3.40
N MET A 274 3.39 10.56 -2.10
CA MET A 274 4.66 10.83 -1.42
C MET A 274 4.84 9.90 -0.23
N TYR A 275 6.00 9.97 0.42
CA TYR A 275 6.31 9.20 1.61
C TYR A 275 6.62 10.12 2.80
N ILE A 276 6.18 9.70 3.99
CA ILE A 276 6.50 10.35 5.27
C ILE A 276 7.15 9.34 6.21
N ASP A 277 8.37 9.60 6.62
CA ASP A 277 8.96 8.97 7.80
C ASP A 277 8.58 9.82 9.03
N ALA A 278 7.47 9.45 9.69
CA ALA A 278 7.00 10.20 10.85
C ALA A 278 7.85 9.97 12.09
N VAL A 279 8.65 8.88 12.14
CA VAL A 279 9.59 8.62 13.24
C VAL A 279 10.75 9.61 13.20
N GLU A 280 11.31 9.84 11.99
CA GLU A 280 12.41 10.76 11.76
C GLU A 280 11.96 12.18 11.38
N GLN A 281 10.64 12.41 11.24
CA GLN A 281 10.04 13.68 10.84
C GLN A 281 10.57 14.17 9.47
N LYS A 282 10.58 13.29 8.48
CA LYS A 282 11.11 13.53 7.14
C LYS A 282 10.05 13.29 6.06
N PHE A 283 10.12 14.09 5.01
CA PHE A 283 9.45 13.83 3.74
C PHE A 283 10.40 13.19 2.74
N SER A 284 9.85 12.39 1.84
CA SER A 284 10.59 11.81 0.73
C SER A 284 9.64 11.51 -0.43
N VAL A 285 10.17 11.37 -1.61
CA VAL A 285 9.44 10.98 -2.81
C VAL A 285 8.86 9.56 -2.67
N ASN A 286 9.60 8.67 -2.02
CA ASN A 286 9.22 7.27 -1.82
C ASN A 286 9.86 6.70 -0.54
N SER A 287 9.51 5.45 -0.22
CA SER A 287 10.01 4.72 0.95
C SER A 287 11.49 4.25 0.85
N ARG A 288 12.20 4.60 -0.21
CA ARG A 288 13.63 4.28 -0.36
C ARG A 288 14.53 5.25 0.40
N ASN A 289 14.02 6.41 0.81
CA ASN A 289 14.70 7.42 1.62
C ASN A 289 16.06 7.88 1.04
N GLU A 290 16.21 7.90 -0.28
CA GLU A 290 17.45 8.35 -0.93
C GLU A 290 17.67 9.86 -0.74
N ILE A 291 16.60 10.63 -0.85
CA ILE A 291 16.59 12.09 -0.62
C ILE A 291 15.45 12.38 0.35
N THR A 292 15.78 13.00 1.46
CA THR A 292 14.80 13.36 2.49
C THR A 292 14.86 14.84 2.82
N THR A 293 13.71 15.41 3.17
CA THR A 293 13.57 16.80 3.60
C THR A 293 12.91 16.82 4.98
N ASP A 294 13.36 17.70 5.87
CA ASP A 294 12.71 17.91 7.16
C ASP A 294 11.26 18.38 6.98
N TYR A 295 10.42 18.16 7.99
CA TYR A 295 9.04 18.63 7.97
C TYR A 295 8.96 20.14 7.66
N MET A 296 8.14 20.45 6.68
CA MET A 296 7.77 21.80 6.25
C MET A 296 6.30 21.80 5.86
N ASN A 297 5.80 22.86 5.21
CA ASN A 297 4.45 22.82 4.63
C ASN A 297 4.36 21.70 3.58
N ILE A 298 3.44 20.77 3.79
CA ILE A 298 3.33 19.55 2.96
C ILE A 298 2.94 19.84 1.51
N LYS A 299 2.12 20.88 1.28
CA LYS A 299 1.75 21.28 -0.09
C LYS A 299 2.89 21.96 -0.80
N GLU A 300 3.68 22.78 -0.09
CA GLU A 300 4.88 23.38 -0.65
C GLU A 300 5.88 22.30 -1.06
N TYR A 301 6.16 21.33 -0.16
CA TYR A 301 7.03 20.22 -0.48
C TYR A 301 6.54 19.43 -1.70
N PHE A 302 5.25 19.12 -1.78
CA PHE A 302 4.70 18.33 -2.88
C PHE A 302 4.73 19.06 -4.22
N ASN A 303 4.83 20.39 -4.22
CA ASN A 303 4.90 21.22 -5.45
C ASN A 303 6.33 21.68 -5.80
N THR A 304 7.39 21.15 -5.11
CA THR A 304 8.78 21.42 -5.50
C THR A 304 9.19 20.57 -6.69
#